data_205776c22a1291dba20bb87d52bc9b8c
#
_entry.id   205776c22a1291dba20bb87d52bc9b8c
#
_cell.length_a   1.000
_cell.length_b   1.000
_cell.length_c   1.000
_cell.angle_alpha   90.00
_cell.angle_beta   90.00
_cell.angle_gamma   90.00
#
_symmetry.space_group_name_H-M   'P 1'
#
loop_
_entity.id
_entity.type
_entity.pdbx_description
1 polymer ?
#
loop_
_entity_poly.entity_id
_entity_poly.type
_entity_poly.pdbx_seq_one_letter_code
_entity_poly.pdbx_strand_id
1 'polypeptide(L)'
;MAETRIRRLPVGIQSFEKIRKDGYLYVDKTDIIWRLANTDNTYNYLSRPRRFGKSLLVDTLEAYFLGKKELFEGLRIIELEKEWVKRPVVRLDMSQAGAEPESVRSYLDDVFHTLEAEYKIVVRQDCSLAVRFKNIIEGAYNKTGQQVAILIDEYDAPLQHSWKTPHHEACTSIYREVFAILKANDKYERFVFITGITKFTQISLFSVLNNLSNISFEPEYAAICGITKEEMLRNFKPEIDKLAAYENHTYDEAVAQLTAYYDGYHFSHDNMADIFNPFSLVNALSDSKLRNYWAASGATSLLPKFVDNIEIRLKNFENCPIDSDTLETSDVTGGGAELFLYQSGYLTIKGYTDGIYILGIPNYEVRKALYKIVLPALTLKTNDQVISTQSMLLYNLQLGNLPEAMKCLKALVADVPYSNKKLASMDMEERYRLILSTIFNAIGCRVEVEKMIATGRIDMVVETIHIIYVLELKLSNNGGIHAATQQIQYKQYAEPFKADKRRVVALAIELDDQGKGLVDWKEA
;
A
#
# COMPACT_ATOMS: atom_id res chain seq x y z
N MET A 1 13.24 -38.80 19.02
CA MET A 1 12.55 -37.52 19.19
C MET A 1 12.96 -36.66 18.00
N ALA A 2 12.05 -36.39 17.06
CA ALA A 2 12.34 -35.49 15.95
C ALA A 2 12.57 -34.10 16.54
N GLU A 3 13.76 -33.54 16.38
CA GLU A 3 14.01 -32.13 16.65
C GLU A 3 12.96 -31.32 15.90
N THR A 4 12.09 -30.65 16.63
CA THR A 4 11.13 -29.69 16.06
C THR A 4 11.98 -28.54 15.52
N ARG A 5 12.41 -28.62 14.26
CA ARG A 5 13.07 -27.53 13.56
C ARG A 5 12.16 -26.30 13.66
N ILE A 6 12.60 -25.27 14.36
CA ILE A 6 11.90 -24.01 14.45
C ILE A 6 11.72 -23.51 13.01
N ARG A 7 10.48 -23.43 12.57
CA ARG A 7 10.13 -22.92 11.24
C ARG A 7 10.47 -21.45 11.17
N ARG A 8 11.25 -21.05 10.18
CA ARG A 8 11.74 -19.68 10.02
C ARG A 8 10.87 -18.89 9.07
N LEU A 9 10.34 -17.75 9.51
CA LEU A 9 9.62 -16.81 8.66
C LEU A 9 10.58 -15.76 8.08
N PRO A 10 10.46 -15.38 6.80
CA PRO A 10 11.39 -14.49 6.10
C PRO A 10 11.10 -13.00 6.41
N VAL A 11 11.09 -12.62 7.68
CA VAL A 11 10.85 -11.25 8.11
C VAL A 11 11.95 -10.32 7.55
N GLY A 12 11.57 -9.41 6.64
CA GLY A 12 12.48 -8.43 6.04
C GLY A 12 13.54 -9.01 5.08
N ILE A 13 13.45 -10.29 4.72
CA ILE A 13 14.40 -10.93 3.79
C ILE A 13 13.89 -10.77 2.36
N GLN A 14 14.74 -10.18 1.50
CA GLN A 14 14.45 -9.96 0.07
C GLN A 14 15.25 -10.90 -0.84
N SER A 15 16.28 -11.59 -0.32
CA SER A 15 17.09 -12.51 -1.10
C SER A 15 16.43 -13.90 -1.20
N PHE A 16 16.05 -14.29 -2.41
CA PHE A 16 15.51 -15.61 -2.73
C PHE A 16 16.52 -16.71 -2.40
N GLU A 17 17.80 -16.52 -2.78
CA GLU A 17 18.85 -17.47 -2.48
C GLU A 17 19.01 -17.71 -0.98
N LYS A 18 18.99 -16.64 -0.16
CA LYS A 18 19.04 -16.76 1.30
C LYS A 18 17.82 -17.50 1.86
N ILE A 19 16.61 -17.16 1.37
CA ILE A 19 15.37 -17.83 1.79
C ILE A 19 15.48 -19.33 1.54
N ARG A 20 15.94 -19.73 0.35
CA ARG A 20 16.04 -21.13 -0.05
C ARG A 20 17.14 -21.91 0.68
N LYS A 21 18.34 -21.32 0.78
CA LYS A 21 19.50 -21.97 1.42
C LYS A 21 19.34 -22.12 2.92
N ASP A 22 18.80 -21.10 3.59
CA ASP A 22 18.65 -21.08 5.05
C ASP A 22 17.35 -21.74 5.54
N GLY A 23 16.52 -22.24 4.64
CA GLY A 23 15.30 -22.98 4.95
C GLY A 23 14.18 -22.11 5.53
N TYR A 24 14.10 -20.86 5.11
CA TYR A 24 12.94 -20.00 5.41
C TYR A 24 11.71 -20.43 4.61
N LEU A 25 10.53 -20.11 5.13
CA LEU A 25 9.29 -20.29 4.39
C LEU A 25 9.29 -19.42 3.13
N TYR A 26 9.01 -20.02 2.00
CA TYR A 26 8.78 -19.33 0.74
C TYR A 26 7.34 -19.61 0.27
N VAL A 27 6.54 -18.56 0.07
CA VAL A 27 5.22 -18.68 -0.56
C VAL A 27 5.45 -18.79 -2.06
N ASP A 28 5.20 -19.96 -2.61
CA ASP A 28 5.56 -20.29 -3.97
C ASP A 28 4.69 -19.58 -5.02
N LYS A 29 5.30 -18.67 -5.77
CA LYS A 29 4.74 -17.91 -6.91
C LYS A 29 5.42 -18.28 -8.23
N THR A 30 6.23 -19.34 -8.23
CA THR A 30 7.14 -19.61 -9.34
C THR A 30 6.43 -20.04 -10.62
N ASP A 31 5.20 -20.51 -10.55
CA ASP A 31 4.35 -20.74 -11.72
C ASP A 31 3.96 -19.44 -12.44
N ILE A 32 3.63 -18.39 -11.69
CA ILE A 32 3.34 -17.07 -12.26
C ILE A 32 4.63 -16.42 -12.79
N ILE A 33 5.74 -16.57 -12.05
CA ILE A 33 7.07 -16.06 -12.45
C ILE A 33 7.53 -16.72 -13.75
N TRP A 34 7.33 -18.05 -13.90
CA TRP A 34 7.66 -18.75 -15.11
C TRP A 34 6.84 -18.27 -16.31
N ARG A 35 5.53 -18.06 -16.13
CA ARG A 35 4.67 -17.47 -17.17
C ARG A 35 5.18 -16.09 -17.59
N LEU A 36 5.47 -15.20 -16.64
CA LEU A 36 6.02 -13.89 -16.91
C LEU A 36 7.35 -13.95 -17.67
N ALA A 37 8.28 -14.80 -17.24
CA ALA A 37 9.59 -14.95 -17.89
C ALA A 37 9.53 -15.57 -19.30
N ASN A 38 8.42 -16.23 -19.63
CA ASN A 38 8.19 -16.91 -20.92
C ASN A 38 7.06 -16.30 -21.74
N THR A 39 6.62 -15.08 -21.41
CA THR A 39 5.69 -14.31 -22.24
C THR A 39 6.35 -13.87 -23.56
N ASP A 40 5.52 -13.55 -24.56
CA ASP A 40 5.97 -12.98 -25.83
C ASP A 40 6.45 -11.53 -25.68
N ASN A 41 6.10 -10.86 -24.59
CA ASN A 41 6.48 -9.48 -24.33
C ASN A 41 7.90 -9.42 -23.75
N THR A 42 8.82 -8.77 -24.46
CA THR A 42 10.18 -8.56 -23.95
C THR A 42 10.19 -7.56 -22.80
N TYR A 43 9.39 -6.50 -22.86
CA TYR A 43 9.40 -5.38 -21.92
C TYR A 43 8.18 -5.41 -21.02
N ASN A 44 8.40 -5.55 -19.71
CA ASN A 44 7.35 -5.70 -18.72
C ASN A 44 7.52 -4.70 -17.57
N TYR A 45 6.43 -4.03 -17.19
CA TYR A 45 6.39 -3.10 -16.06
C TYR A 45 5.39 -3.56 -15.02
N LEU A 46 5.84 -3.59 -13.75
CA LEU A 46 5.00 -3.93 -12.60
C LEU A 46 5.08 -2.85 -11.53
N SER A 47 3.95 -2.21 -11.25
CA SER A 47 3.78 -1.36 -10.07
C SER A 47 3.08 -2.13 -8.95
N ARG A 48 3.65 -2.04 -7.73
CA ARG A 48 3.01 -2.51 -6.49
C ARG A 48 3.42 -1.57 -5.36
N PRO A 49 2.58 -1.39 -4.33
CA PRO A 49 2.93 -0.58 -3.17
C PRO A 49 4.22 -1.05 -2.48
N ARG A 50 4.77 -0.22 -1.62
CA ARG A 50 5.93 -0.60 -0.79
C ARG A 50 5.61 -1.84 0.05
N ARG A 51 6.61 -2.70 0.26
CA ARG A 51 6.54 -3.91 1.10
C ARG A 51 5.67 -5.05 0.54
N PHE A 52 5.39 -5.06 -0.77
CA PHE A 52 4.65 -6.14 -1.43
C PHE A 52 5.52 -7.29 -1.97
N GLY A 53 6.85 -7.22 -1.83
CA GLY A 53 7.75 -8.29 -2.26
C GLY A 53 8.28 -8.13 -3.69
N LYS A 54 8.26 -6.92 -4.27
CA LYS A 54 8.83 -6.62 -5.60
C LYS A 54 10.30 -7.05 -5.72
N SER A 55 11.13 -6.64 -4.75
CA SER A 55 12.56 -6.98 -4.76
C SER A 55 12.83 -8.48 -4.64
N LEU A 56 11.97 -9.23 -3.90
CA LEU A 56 12.04 -10.69 -3.87
C LEU A 56 11.68 -11.29 -5.22
N LEU A 57 10.69 -10.74 -5.91
CA LEU A 57 10.33 -11.14 -7.27
C LEU A 57 11.51 -10.91 -8.23
N VAL A 58 12.15 -9.74 -8.17
CA VAL A 58 13.34 -9.42 -8.98
C VAL A 58 14.48 -10.40 -8.69
N ASP A 59 14.75 -10.70 -7.41
CA ASP A 59 15.79 -11.64 -6.99
C ASP A 59 15.49 -13.09 -7.44
N THR A 60 14.19 -13.47 -7.47
CA THR A 60 13.76 -14.77 -7.99
C THR A 60 13.91 -14.86 -9.51
N LEU A 61 13.55 -13.80 -10.25
CA LEU A 61 13.77 -13.72 -11.70
C LEU A 61 15.27 -13.76 -12.04
N GLU A 62 16.11 -13.07 -11.28
CA GLU A 62 17.57 -13.13 -11.44
C GLU A 62 18.09 -14.55 -11.27
N ALA A 63 17.69 -15.24 -10.20
CA ALA A 63 18.07 -16.62 -9.96
C ALA A 63 17.60 -17.55 -11.10
N TYR A 64 16.41 -17.34 -11.64
CA TYR A 64 15.87 -18.07 -12.77
C TYR A 64 16.71 -17.88 -14.04
N PHE A 65 16.98 -16.63 -14.45
CA PHE A 65 17.76 -16.34 -15.66
C PHE A 65 19.25 -16.73 -15.52
N LEU A 66 19.79 -16.71 -14.30
CA LEU A 66 21.13 -17.25 -14.03
C LEU A 66 21.18 -18.80 -14.07
N GLY A 67 20.03 -19.49 -14.26
CA GLY A 67 19.94 -20.93 -14.33
C GLY A 67 20.23 -21.65 -13.01
N LYS A 68 20.00 -21.02 -11.85
CA LYS A 68 20.24 -21.59 -10.51
C LYS A 68 19.15 -22.60 -10.11
N LYS A 69 19.01 -23.67 -10.89
CA LYS A 69 17.96 -24.69 -10.75
C LYS A 69 17.82 -25.23 -9.32
N GLU A 70 18.94 -25.39 -8.62
CA GLU A 70 19.01 -25.92 -7.26
C GLU A 70 18.21 -25.09 -6.23
N LEU A 71 18.04 -23.79 -6.47
CA LEU A 71 17.23 -22.92 -5.61
C LEU A 71 15.73 -23.13 -5.77
N PHE A 72 15.32 -23.74 -6.88
CA PHE A 72 13.91 -23.96 -7.21
C PHE A 72 13.41 -25.37 -6.90
N GLU A 73 14.26 -26.25 -6.38
CA GLU A 73 13.87 -27.61 -6.02
C GLU A 73 12.65 -27.62 -5.09
N GLY A 74 11.64 -28.43 -5.44
CA GLY A 74 10.38 -28.52 -4.70
C GLY A 74 9.39 -27.36 -4.91
N LEU A 75 9.67 -26.42 -5.82
CA LEU A 75 8.76 -25.38 -6.27
C LEU A 75 8.09 -25.74 -7.60
N ARG A 76 6.93 -25.13 -7.89
CA ARG A 76 6.12 -25.45 -9.07
C ARG A 76 6.84 -25.28 -10.41
N ILE A 77 7.76 -24.34 -10.50
CA ILE A 77 8.51 -24.05 -11.72
C ILE A 77 9.31 -25.27 -12.21
N ILE A 78 9.72 -26.18 -11.33
CA ILE A 78 10.47 -27.40 -11.70
C ILE A 78 9.67 -28.30 -12.64
N GLU A 79 8.34 -28.29 -12.50
CA GLU A 79 7.45 -29.05 -13.39
C GLU A 79 7.25 -28.36 -14.74
N LEU A 80 7.38 -27.04 -14.79
CA LEU A 80 7.14 -26.21 -15.96
C LEU A 80 8.40 -25.99 -16.80
N GLU A 81 9.53 -25.64 -16.16
CA GLU A 81 10.79 -25.34 -16.82
C GLU A 81 11.62 -26.62 -17.07
N LYS A 82 11.99 -26.84 -18.31
CA LYS A 82 12.75 -28.06 -18.70
C LYS A 82 14.20 -27.76 -19.08
N GLU A 83 14.48 -26.57 -19.58
CA GLU A 83 15.76 -26.28 -20.22
C GLU A 83 16.76 -25.59 -19.28
N TRP A 84 16.30 -24.78 -18.33
CA TRP A 84 17.13 -24.04 -17.37
C TRP A 84 18.31 -23.31 -18.03
N VAL A 85 18.02 -22.58 -19.10
CA VAL A 85 19.02 -21.85 -19.87
C VAL A 85 19.66 -20.76 -19.03
N LYS A 86 20.98 -20.83 -18.82
CA LYS A 86 21.75 -19.78 -18.16
C LYS A 86 21.91 -18.59 -19.09
N ARG A 87 21.41 -17.42 -18.69
CA ARG A 87 21.49 -16.14 -19.42
C ARG A 87 22.31 -15.12 -18.64
N PRO A 88 22.96 -14.17 -19.32
CA PRO A 88 23.53 -13.01 -18.64
C PRO A 88 22.41 -12.14 -18.05
N VAL A 89 22.66 -11.62 -16.86
CA VAL A 89 21.69 -10.73 -16.16
C VAL A 89 22.35 -9.39 -15.89
N VAL A 90 21.63 -8.32 -16.22
CA VAL A 90 21.97 -6.95 -15.82
C VAL A 90 20.93 -6.50 -14.81
N ARG A 91 21.33 -6.32 -13.56
CA ARG A 91 20.46 -5.87 -12.47
C ARG A 91 20.81 -4.46 -12.03
N LEU A 92 19.80 -3.59 -11.95
CA LEU A 92 19.89 -2.24 -11.42
C LEU A 92 18.91 -2.10 -10.25
N ASP A 93 19.40 -1.80 -9.05
CA ASP A 93 18.60 -1.46 -7.88
C ASP A 93 18.67 0.05 -7.65
N MET A 94 17.71 0.77 -8.22
CA MET A 94 17.72 2.23 -8.21
C MET A 94 17.42 2.84 -6.83
N SER A 95 17.02 2.05 -5.84
CA SER A 95 16.88 2.52 -4.46
C SER A 95 18.18 3.01 -3.85
N GLN A 96 19.32 2.56 -4.38
CA GLN A 96 20.66 2.89 -3.93
C GLN A 96 21.21 4.18 -4.57
N ALA A 97 20.55 4.70 -5.59
CA ALA A 97 21.10 5.78 -6.43
C ALA A 97 21.00 7.20 -5.82
N GLY A 98 20.33 7.36 -4.66
CA GLY A 98 20.18 8.67 -4.01
C GLY A 98 19.20 9.61 -4.72
N ALA A 99 19.19 10.89 -4.33
CA ALA A 99 18.23 11.91 -4.79
C ALA A 99 18.87 13.02 -5.65
N GLU A 100 20.19 13.06 -5.73
CA GLU A 100 20.95 14.07 -6.47
C GLU A 100 21.49 13.49 -7.77
N PRO A 101 21.59 14.29 -8.84
CA PRO A 101 22.06 13.83 -10.15
C PRO A 101 23.42 13.16 -10.10
N GLU A 102 24.35 13.71 -9.32
CA GLU A 102 25.70 13.19 -9.12
C GLU A 102 25.66 11.81 -8.44
N SER A 103 24.79 11.62 -7.45
CA SER A 103 24.62 10.32 -6.77
C SER A 103 24.06 9.28 -7.72
N VAL A 104 23.09 9.65 -8.58
CA VAL A 104 22.52 8.75 -9.60
C VAL A 104 23.59 8.36 -10.61
N ARG A 105 24.43 9.32 -11.08
CA ARG A 105 25.53 9.03 -12.01
C ARG A 105 26.58 8.13 -11.37
N SER A 106 26.98 8.42 -10.13
CA SER A 106 27.98 7.63 -9.41
C SER A 106 27.51 6.19 -9.20
N TYR A 107 26.25 6.00 -8.80
CA TYR A 107 25.68 4.66 -8.64
C TYR A 107 25.71 3.87 -9.96
N LEU A 108 25.22 4.47 -11.05
CA LEU A 108 25.23 3.81 -12.36
C LEU A 108 26.66 3.53 -12.86
N ASP A 109 27.61 4.44 -12.59
CA ASP A 109 29.03 4.27 -12.91
C ASP A 109 29.61 3.05 -12.20
N ASP A 110 29.38 2.90 -10.90
CA ASP A 110 29.86 1.78 -10.09
C ASP A 110 29.27 0.43 -10.55
N VAL A 111 27.96 0.40 -10.82
CA VAL A 111 27.30 -0.82 -11.32
C VAL A 111 27.82 -1.18 -12.71
N PHE A 112 27.96 -0.21 -13.61
CA PHE A 112 28.48 -0.45 -14.95
C PHE A 112 29.92 -0.92 -14.93
N HIS A 113 30.76 -0.32 -14.07
CA HIS A 113 32.14 -0.77 -13.89
C HIS A 113 32.23 -2.24 -13.45
N THR A 114 31.36 -2.65 -12.54
CA THR A 114 31.25 -4.05 -12.07
C THR A 114 30.85 -5.00 -13.22
N LEU A 115 29.82 -4.64 -14.00
CA LEU A 115 29.35 -5.42 -15.13
C LEU A 115 30.38 -5.48 -16.28
N GLU A 116 31.06 -4.37 -16.55
CA GLU A 116 32.15 -4.30 -17.54
C GLU A 116 33.28 -5.27 -17.17
N ALA A 117 33.67 -5.31 -15.89
CA ALA A 117 34.68 -6.25 -15.40
C ALA A 117 34.19 -7.71 -15.52
N GLU A 118 32.94 -7.99 -15.15
CA GLU A 118 32.33 -9.32 -15.24
C GLU A 118 32.30 -9.83 -16.69
N TYR A 119 31.84 -8.99 -17.62
CA TYR A 119 31.74 -9.38 -19.04
C TYR A 119 33.02 -9.11 -19.84
N LYS A 120 34.12 -8.59 -19.21
CA LYS A 120 35.43 -8.28 -19.82
C LYS A 120 35.30 -7.28 -20.98
N ILE A 121 34.50 -6.25 -20.78
CA ILE A 121 34.25 -5.22 -21.79
C ILE A 121 35.34 -4.16 -21.70
N VAL A 122 35.96 -3.81 -22.84
CA VAL A 122 36.93 -2.74 -22.91
C VAL A 122 36.20 -1.41 -23.03
N VAL A 123 36.27 -0.61 -21.99
CA VAL A 123 35.67 0.73 -21.93
C VAL A 123 36.62 1.74 -22.55
N ARG A 124 36.12 2.60 -23.44
CA ARG A 124 36.86 3.78 -23.88
C ARG A 124 36.77 4.86 -22.79
N GLN A 125 37.88 5.55 -22.50
CA GLN A 125 37.82 6.75 -21.68
C GLN A 125 36.85 7.74 -22.36
N ASP A 126 36.02 8.43 -21.61
CA ASP A 126 35.00 9.40 -22.06
C ASP A 126 33.70 8.85 -22.70
N CYS A 127 33.35 7.60 -22.49
CA CYS A 127 32.03 7.10 -22.88
C CYS A 127 30.93 7.61 -21.92
N SER A 128 29.78 8.06 -22.50
CA SER A 128 28.58 8.36 -21.69
C SER A 128 28.02 7.10 -21.06
N LEU A 129 27.19 7.26 -20.00
CA LEU A 129 26.52 6.14 -19.34
C LEU A 129 25.66 5.34 -20.33
N ALA A 130 25.00 6.01 -21.27
CA ALA A 130 24.21 5.35 -22.31
C ALA A 130 25.07 4.42 -23.19
N VAL A 131 26.22 4.90 -23.63
CA VAL A 131 27.15 4.10 -24.47
C VAL A 131 27.72 2.92 -23.67
N ARG A 132 28.04 3.12 -22.41
CA ARG A 132 28.51 2.04 -21.54
C ARG A 132 27.43 0.98 -21.34
N PHE A 133 26.19 1.40 -21.06
CA PHE A 133 25.07 0.48 -20.89
C PHE A 133 24.81 -0.35 -22.16
N LYS A 134 24.84 0.30 -23.32
CA LYS A 134 24.79 -0.38 -24.61
C LYS A 134 25.90 -1.44 -24.74
N ASN A 135 27.15 -1.05 -24.47
CA ASN A 135 28.31 -1.95 -24.60
C ASN A 135 28.21 -3.13 -23.62
N ILE A 136 27.62 -2.93 -22.42
CA ILE A 136 27.39 -4.01 -21.46
C ILE A 136 26.41 -5.03 -22.02
N ILE A 137 25.27 -4.59 -22.59
CA ILE A 137 24.25 -5.48 -23.18
C ILE A 137 24.86 -6.27 -24.35
N GLU A 138 25.49 -5.57 -25.30
CA GLU A 138 26.12 -6.21 -26.47
C GLU A 138 27.28 -7.13 -26.07
N GLY A 139 28.12 -6.71 -25.13
CA GLY A 139 29.26 -7.48 -24.65
C GLY A 139 28.85 -8.74 -23.88
N ALA A 140 27.83 -8.65 -23.04
CA ALA A 140 27.26 -9.80 -22.34
C ALA A 140 26.70 -10.85 -23.33
N TYR A 141 25.95 -10.39 -24.34
CA TYR A 141 25.47 -11.25 -25.43
C TYR A 141 26.63 -11.90 -26.19
N ASN A 142 27.60 -11.12 -26.66
CA ASN A 142 28.73 -11.62 -27.44
C ASN A 142 29.58 -12.64 -26.67
N LYS A 143 29.72 -12.45 -25.33
CA LYS A 143 30.48 -13.37 -24.46
C LYS A 143 29.76 -14.69 -24.23
N THR A 144 28.44 -14.66 -24.09
CA THR A 144 27.64 -15.83 -23.67
C THR A 144 26.91 -16.53 -24.82
N GLY A 145 26.69 -15.85 -25.94
CA GLY A 145 25.81 -16.31 -27.03
C GLY A 145 24.32 -16.33 -26.65
N GLN A 146 23.96 -15.76 -25.48
CA GLN A 146 22.61 -15.75 -24.96
C GLN A 146 22.10 -14.30 -24.81
N GLN A 147 20.83 -14.09 -25.17
CA GLN A 147 20.19 -12.81 -24.93
C GLN A 147 20.13 -12.47 -23.45
N VAL A 148 20.27 -11.19 -23.13
CA VAL A 148 20.40 -10.63 -21.78
C VAL A 148 19.03 -10.49 -21.12
N ALA A 149 18.93 -10.82 -19.84
CA ALA A 149 17.82 -10.40 -18.99
C ALA A 149 18.20 -9.13 -18.24
N ILE A 150 17.35 -8.09 -18.31
CA ILE A 150 17.59 -6.79 -17.68
C ILE A 150 16.52 -6.58 -16.61
N LEU A 151 16.95 -6.40 -15.36
CA LEU A 151 16.09 -6.30 -14.20
C LEU A 151 16.33 -4.95 -13.50
N ILE A 152 15.32 -4.08 -13.47
CA ILE A 152 15.39 -2.74 -12.89
C ILE A 152 14.42 -2.65 -11.72
N ASP A 153 14.95 -2.68 -10.50
CA ASP A 153 14.17 -2.60 -9.27
C ASP A 153 14.09 -1.15 -8.76
N GLU A 154 12.94 -0.79 -8.18
CA GLU A 154 12.65 0.54 -7.61
C GLU A 154 13.08 1.70 -8.53
N TYR A 155 12.78 1.58 -9.84
CA TYR A 155 13.23 2.53 -10.87
C TYR A 155 12.89 3.98 -10.52
N ASP A 156 11.81 4.21 -9.82
CA ASP A 156 11.24 5.51 -9.49
C ASP A 156 11.80 6.12 -8.19
N ALA A 157 12.65 5.43 -7.44
CA ALA A 157 13.14 5.90 -6.15
C ALA A 157 13.90 7.24 -6.22
N PRO A 158 14.89 7.47 -7.11
CA PRO A 158 15.55 8.77 -7.23
C PRO A 158 14.61 9.89 -7.67
N LEU A 159 13.61 9.57 -8.48
CA LEU A 159 12.64 10.54 -8.97
C LEU A 159 11.63 10.96 -7.91
N GLN A 160 11.18 10.01 -7.07
CA GLN A 160 10.37 10.31 -5.89
C GLN A 160 11.12 11.17 -4.87
N HIS A 161 12.42 10.88 -4.66
CA HIS A 161 13.24 11.62 -3.72
C HIS A 161 13.55 13.03 -4.20
N SER A 162 13.83 13.21 -5.50
CA SER A 162 14.09 14.51 -6.13
C SER A 162 12.83 15.32 -6.44
N TRP A 163 11.63 14.74 -6.33
CA TRP A 163 10.36 15.39 -6.62
C TRP A 163 10.20 16.72 -5.88
N LYS A 164 9.82 17.78 -6.62
CA LYS A 164 9.72 19.17 -6.12
C LYS A 164 11.05 19.77 -5.61
N THR A 165 12.17 19.21 -6.01
CA THR A 165 13.50 19.81 -5.77
C THR A 165 14.09 20.32 -7.09
N PRO A 166 15.10 21.22 -7.05
CA PRO A 166 15.81 21.68 -8.25
C PRO A 166 16.52 20.55 -9.03
N HIS A 167 16.72 19.39 -8.41
CA HIS A 167 17.44 18.25 -8.99
C HIS A 167 16.58 17.36 -9.88
N HIS A 168 15.24 17.49 -9.82
CA HIS A 168 14.32 16.54 -10.46
C HIS A 168 14.51 16.44 -11.98
N GLU A 169 14.62 17.56 -12.69
CA GLU A 169 14.80 17.54 -14.16
C GLU A 169 16.16 16.94 -14.56
N ALA A 170 17.22 17.23 -13.79
CA ALA A 170 18.54 16.65 -14.04
C ALA A 170 18.56 15.12 -13.82
N CYS A 171 17.91 14.63 -12.76
CA CYS A 171 17.72 13.18 -12.55
C CYS A 171 16.93 12.56 -13.69
N THR A 172 15.82 13.18 -14.10
CA THR A 172 14.99 12.72 -15.22
C THR A 172 15.78 12.64 -16.53
N SER A 173 16.67 13.61 -16.77
CA SER A 173 17.54 13.63 -17.97
C SER A 173 18.50 12.43 -18.01
N ILE A 174 19.09 12.04 -16.87
CA ILE A 174 19.95 10.85 -16.77
C ILE A 174 19.16 9.59 -17.15
N TYR A 175 17.93 9.46 -16.66
CA TYR A 175 17.06 8.33 -17.00
C TYR A 175 16.75 8.25 -18.50
N ARG A 176 16.42 9.39 -19.12
CA ARG A 176 16.19 9.47 -20.57
C ARG A 176 17.42 9.02 -21.36
N GLU A 177 18.61 9.49 -20.94
CA GLU A 177 19.87 9.13 -21.58
C GLU A 177 20.14 7.62 -21.51
N VAL A 178 20.04 7.03 -20.32
CA VAL A 178 20.44 5.63 -20.08
C VAL A 178 19.42 4.64 -20.63
N PHE A 179 18.14 4.84 -20.33
CA PHE A 179 17.12 3.85 -20.67
C PHE A 179 16.59 3.93 -22.11
N ALA A 180 16.91 5.01 -22.85
CA ALA A 180 16.63 5.04 -24.28
C ALA A 180 17.35 3.95 -25.08
N ILE A 181 18.44 3.41 -24.52
CA ILE A 181 19.24 2.34 -25.14
C ILE A 181 18.48 1.03 -25.26
N LEU A 182 17.58 0.71 -24.33
CA LEU A 182 16.84 -0.55 -24.32
C LEU A 182 16.11 -0.81 -25.66
N LYS A 183 15.36 0.17 -26.16
CA LYS A 183 14.66 0.02 -27.46
C LYS A 183 15.59 -0.22 -28.65
N ALA A 184 16.80 0.33 -28.61
CA ALA A 184 17.76 0.23 -29.71
C ALA A 184 18.52 -1.11 -29.71
N ASN A 185 18.43 -1.89 -28.64
CA ASN A 185 19.17 -3.13 -28.43
C ASN A 185 18.28 -4.38 -28.30
N ASP A 186 17.03 -4.33 -28.75
CA ASP A 186 16.02 -5.38 -28.63
C ASP A 186 16.50 -6.76 -29.09
N LYS A 187 17.31 -6.84 -30.13
CA LYS A 187 17.88 -8.08 -30.65
C LYS A 187 18.78 -8.83 -29.66
N TYR A 188 19.34 -8.10 -28.66
CA TYR A 188 20.22 -8.68 -27.64
C TYR A 188 19.49 -8.96 -26.33
N GLU A 189 18.24 -8.52 -26.20
CA GLU A 189 17.46 -8.59 -24.99
C GLU A 189 16.45 -9.74 -25.05
N ARG A 190 16.43 -10.57 -24.01
CA ARG A 190 15.44 -11.65 -23.86
C ARG A 190 14.24 -11.19 -23.04
N PHE A 191 14.53 -10.39 -22.03
CA PHE A 191 13.54 -10.00 -21.02
C PHE A 191 13.99 -8.72 -20.33
N VAL A 192 13.11 -7.77 -20.24
CA VAL A 192 13.30 -6.52 -19.50
C VAL A 192 12.17 -6.39 -18.50
N PHE A 193 12.51 -6.31 -17.23
CA PHE A 193 11.55 -6.16 -16.15
C PHE A 193 11.84 -4.92 -15.34
N ILE A 194 10.87 -4.02 -15.26
CA ILE A 194 10.96 -2.76 -14.55
C ILE A 194 9.92 -2.75 -13.45
N THR A 195 10.33 -2.47 -12.21
CA THR A 195 9.40 -2.38 -11.10
C THR A 195 9.62 -1.12 -10.26
N GLY A 196 8.51 -0.62 -9.72
CA GLY A 196 8.47 0.56 -8.87
C GLY A 196 7.16 0.67 -8.10
N ILE A 197 6.92 1.85 -7.55
CA ILE A 197 5.70 2.19 -6.83
C ILE A 197 4.84 3.10 -7.72
N THR A 198 5.45 4.17 -8.24
CA THR A 198 4.79 5.24 -8.99
C THR A 198 5.16 5.16 -10.46
N LYS A 199 4.22 5.56 -11.31
CA LYS A 199 4.45 5.69 -12.75
C LYS A 199 4.80 7.13 -13.08
N PHE A 200 6.02 7.37 -13.56
CA PHE A 200 6.49 8.66 -14.07
C PHE A 200 6.50 8.62 -15.60
N THR A 201 5.40 8.95 -16.23
CA THR A 201 5.25 8.89 -17.70
C THR A 201 6.03 10.00 -18.43
N GLN A 202 6.30 11.13 -17.77
CA GLN A 202 7.10 12.22 -18.32
C GLN A 202 8.59 11.83 -18.51
N ILE A 203 9.01 10.72 -17.90
CA ILE A 203 10.27 10.11 -18.23
C ILE A 203 10.09 9.39 -19.55
N SER A 204 11.00 9.65 -20.49
CA SER A 204 11.01 9.02 -21.81
C SER A 204 11.02 7.47 -21.77
N LEU A 205 11.18 6.85 -20.60
CA LEU A 205 11.11 5.40 -20.45
C LEU A 205 9.80 4.84 -21.03
N PHE A 206 8.64 5.40 -20.64
CA PHE A 206 7.34 4.96 -21.13
C PHE A 206 7.01 5.48 -22.54
N SER A 207 7.59 6.61 -22.97
CA SER A 207 7.43 7.14 -24.33
C SER A 207 8.42 6.53 -25.33
N VAL A 208 9.62 6.15 -24.89
CA VAL A 208 10.63 5.46 -25.69
C VAL A 208 10.31 3.98 -25.82
N LEU A 209 9.95 3.30 -24.72
CA LEU A 209 9.51 1.91 -24.73
C LEU A 209 7.99 1.83 -24.99
N ASN A 210 7.56 2.22 -26.18
CA ASN A 210 6.15 2.19 -26.59
C ASN A 210 5.57 0.75 -26.64
N ASN A 211 6.39 -0.26 -26.52
CA ASN A 211 6.06 -1.69 -26.40
C ASN A 211 6.14 -2.21 -24.95
N LEU A 212 6.26 -1.31 -23.96
CA LEU A 212 6.28 -1.71 -22.55
C LEU A 212 4.89 -2.16 -22.09
N SER A 213 4.77 -3.45 -21.78
CA SER A 213 3.54 -4.05 -21.24
C SER A 213 3.39 -3.68 -19.78
N ASN A 214 2.33 -2.96 -19.43
CA ASN A 214 1.99 -2.70 -18.03
C ASN A 214 1.19 -3.86 -17.45
N ILE A 215 1.87 -4.80 -16.82
CA ILE A 215 1.25 -5.99 -16.22
C ILE A 215 0.64 -5.73 -14.83
N SER A 216 0.60 -4.47 -14.38
CA SER A 216 0.12 -4.11 -13.03
C SER A 216 -1.36 -4.40 -12.84
N PHE A 217 -2.16 -4.33 -13.91
CA PHE A 217 -3.62 -4.51 -13.89
C PHE A 217 -4.06 -5.85 -14.51
N GLU A 218 -3.13 -6.60 -15.08
CA GLU A 218 -3.43 -7.88 -15.74
C GLU A 218 -3.87 -8.95 -14.72
N PRO A 219 -4.99 -9.66 -14.97
CA PRO A 219 -5.57 -10.60 -14.03
C PRO A 219 -4.65 -11.78 -13.70
N GLU A 220 -3.82 -12.22 -14.63
CA GLU A 220 -2.86 -13.32 -14.43
C GLU A 220 -1.73 -12.95 -13.47
N TYR A 221 -1.40 -11.67 -13.35
CA TYR A 221 -0.34 -11.17 -12.46
C TYR A 221 -0.89 -10.48 -11.20
N ALA A 222 -2.20 -10.52 -10.94
CA ALA A 222 -2.79 -9.90 -9.76
C ALA A 222 -2.16 -10.39 -8.45
N ALA A 223 -1.85 -11.70 -8.37
CA ALA A 223 -1.26 -12.34 -7.19
C ALA A 223 0.26 -12.61 -7.29
N ILE A 224 0.98 -12.04 -8.26
CA ILE A 224 2.43 -12.26 -8.43
C ILE A 224 3.24 -11.73 -7.23
N CYS A 225 2.77 -10.66 -6.61
CA CYS A 225 3.26 -10.10 -5.35
C CYS A 225 2.18 -10.17 -4.28
N GLY A 226 2.59 -10.24 -3.00
CA GLY A 226 1.65 -10.38 -1.88
C GLY A 226 1.32 -11.84 -1.57
N ILE A 227 0.34 -12.06 -0.71
CA ILE A 227 -0.07 -13.40 -0.25
C ILE A 227 -1.60 -13.48 -0.35
N THR A 228 -2.15 -14.48 -1.06
CA THR A 228 -3.60 -14.70 -1.10
C THR A 228 -4.08 -15.36 0.19
N LYS A 229 -5.39 -15.32 0.43
CA LYS A 229 -6.00 -15.99 1.60
C LYS A 229 -5.75 -17.50 1.59
N GLU A 230 -5.86 -18.15 0.43
CA GLU A 230 -5.57 -19.58 0.27
C GLU A 230 -4.11 -19.90 0.58
N GLU A 231 -3.19 -19.05 0.13
CA GLU A 231 -1.76 -19.20 0.43
C GLU A 231 -1.46 -18.98 1.91
N MET A 232 -2.12 -18.01 2.55
CA MET A 232 -2.01 -17.79 3.99
C MET A 232 -2.45 -19.04 4.76
N LEU A 233 -3.64 -19.53 4.48
CA LEU A 233 -4.19 -20.73 5.18
C LEU A 233 -3.34 -21.98 4.96
N ARG A 234 -2.82 -22.17 3.73
CA ARG A 234 -1.97 -23.31 3.38
C ARG A 234 -0.61 -23.27 4.05
N ASN A 235 0.01 -22.08 4.07
CA ASN A 235 1.41 -21.96 4.45
C ASN A 235 1.63 -21.58 5.91
N PHE A 236 0.69 -20.95 6.61
CA PHE A 236 0.92 -20.35 7.93
C PHE A 236 0.02 -20.90 9.05
N LYS A 237 -0.59 -22.08 8.86
CA LYS A 237 -1.48 -22.65 9.87
C LYS A 237 -0.87 -22.71 11.28
N PRO A 238 0.39 -23.17 11.50
CA PRO A 238 0.97 -23.22 12.84
C PRO A 238 1.16 -21.84 13.48
N GLU A 239 1.47 -20.83 12.68
CA GLU A 239 1.66 -19.46 13.15
C GLU A 239 0.32 -18.79 13.48
N ILE A 240 -0.74 -19.11 12.71
CA ILE A 240 -2.12 -18.67 12.99
C ILE A 240 -2.63 -19.31 14.29
N ASP A 241 -2.40 -20.62 14.50
CA ASP A 241 -2.76 -21.32 15.73
C ASP A 241 -2.06 -20.68 16.95
N LYS A 242 -0.77 -20.29 16.80
CA LYS A 242 -0.01 -19.61 17.85
C LYS A 242 -0.56 -18.21 18.14
N LEU A 243 -0.90 -17.42 17.11
CA LEU A 243 -1.53 -16.11 17.26
C LEU A 243 -2.88 -16.25 17.97
N ALA A 244 -3.72 -17.20 17.56
CA ALA A 244 -5.01 -17.48 18.18
C ALA A 244 -4.88 -17.79 19.67
N ALA A 245 -3.92 -18.65 20.03
CA ALA A 245 -3.65 -18.97 21.43
C ALA A 245 -3.16 -17.76 22.24
N TYR A 246 -2.31 -16.91 21.66
CA TYR A 246 -1.79 -15.71 22.31
C TYR A 246 -2.89 -14.67 22.60
N GLU A 247 -3.81 -14.46 21.65
CA GLU A 247 -4.91 -13.49 21.75
C GLU A 247 -6.17 -14.07 22.43
N ASN A 248 -6.16 -15.34 22.88
CA ASN A 248 -7.32 -16.08 23.40
C ASN A 248 -8.50 -16.13 22.41
N HIS A 249 -8.20 -16.34 21.15
CA HIS A 249 -9.15 -16.47 20.05
C HIS A 249 -9.21 -17.90 19.52
N THR A 250 -10.28 -18.23 18.83
CA THR A 250 -10.34 -19.41 17.97
C THR A 250 -9.50 -19.19 16.71
N TYR A 251 -9.17 -20.27 16.00
CA TYR A 251 -8.47 -20.19 14.72
C TYR A 251 -9.20 -19.29 13.72
N ASP A 252 -10.52 -19.44 13.59
CA ASP A 252 -11.34 -18.67 12.65
C ASP A 252 -11.41 -17.19 13.02
N GLU A 253 -11.45 -16.86 14.30
CA GLU A 253 -11.37 -15.47 14.77
C GLU A 253 -9.99 -14.86 14.47
N ALA A 254 -8.91 -15.59 14.65
CA ALA A 254 -7.57 -15.13 14.30
C ALA A 254 -7.44 -14.90 12.78
N VAL A 255 -7.99 -15.79 11.95
CA VAL A 255 -8.05 -15.62 10.48
C VAL A 255 -8.86 -14.37 10.12
N ALA A 256 -10.03 -14.18 10.75
CA ALA A 256 -10.86 -13.00 10.49
C ALA A 256 -10.15 -11.69 10.86
N GLN A 257 -9.41 -11.69 11.99
CA GLN A 257 -8.61 -10.53 12.40
C GLN A 257 -7.44 -10.24 11.46
N LEU A 258 -6.67 -11.25 11.07
CA LEU A 258 -5.61 -11.10 10.08
C LEU A 258 -6.14 -10.52 8.76
N THR A 259 -7.30 -11.03 8.31
CA THR A 259 -7.98 -10.51 7.12
C THR A 259 -8.37 -9.05 7.29
N ALA A 260 -9.02 -8.68 8.39
CA ALA A 260 -9.42 -7.29 8.64
C ALA A 260 -8.22 -6.32 8.74
N TYR A 261 -7.09 -6.78 9.26
CA TYR A 261 -5.92 -5.95 9.48
C TYR A 261 -5.03 -5.77 8.25
N TYR A 262 -4.81 -6.83 7.42
CA TYR A 262 -3.71 -6.85 6.44
C TYR A 262 -4.12 -7.25 5.04
N ASP A 263 -5.35 -7.71 4.82
CA ASP A 263 -5.90 -8.14 3.53
C ASP A 263 -6.52 -6.99 2.74
N GLY A 264 -7.26 -7.33 1.68
CA GLY A 264 -8.17 -6.44 0.95
C GLY A 264 -7.52 -5.58 -0.12
N TYR A 265 -6.28 -5.87 -0.51
CA TYR A 265 -5.69 -5.27 -1.72
C TYR A 265 -6.15 -6.02 -2.97
N HIS A 266 -6.53 -5.25 -4.00
CA HIS A 266 -6.87 -5.76 -5.32
C HIS A 266 -6.10 -4.97 -6.38
N PHE A 267 -5.55 -5.67 -7.36
CA PHE A 267 -4.70 -5.10 -8.41
C PHE A 267 -5.26 -5.25 -9.82
N SER A 268 -6.33 -6.02 -10.00
CA SER A 268 -7.03 -6.15 -11.27
C SER A 268 -8.55 -6.14 -11.02
N HIS A 269 -9.31 -5.52 -11.88
CA HIS A 269 -10.78 -5.55 -11.80
C HIS A 269 -11.36 -6.88 -12.33
N ASP A 270 -10.65 -7.57 -13.22
CA ASP A 270 -11.04 -8.89 -13.74
C ASP A 270 -10.64 -10.03 -12.80
N ASN A 271 -9.73 -9.77 -11.85
CA ASN A 271 -9.32 -10.71 -10.83
C ASN A 271 -9.25 -10.01 -9.47
N MET A 272 -10.37 -9.99 -8.77
CA MET A 272 -10.54 -9.36 -7.45
C MET A 272 -10.09 -10.29 -6.31
N ALA A 273 -9.03 -11.08 -6.51
CA ALA A 273 -8.44 -11.86 -5.44
C ALA A 273 -7.96 -10.95 -4.31
N ASP A 274 -8.37 -11.25 -3.08
CA ASP A 274 -7.90 -10.58 -1.88
C ASP A 274 -6.41 -10.90 -1.63
N ILE A 275 -5.61 -9.84 -1.52
CA ILE A 275 -4.16 -9.93 -1.34
C ILE A 275 -3.75 -9.27 -0.03
N PHE A 276 -3.11 -10.06 0.84
CA PHE A 276 -2.46 -9.55 2.05
C PHE A 276 -1.17 -8.81 1.72
N ASN A 277 -0.92 -7.73 2.46
CA ASN A 277 0.43 -7.17 2.52
C ASN A 277 1.37 -8.20 3.16
N PRO A 278 2.36 -8.74 2.42
CA PRO A 278 3.20 -9.84 2.91
C PRO A 278 4.09 -9.42 4.08
N PHE A 279 4.55 -8.16 4.10
CA PHE A 279 5.39 -7.65 5.19
C PHE A 279 4.60 -7.60 6.50
N SER A 280 3.40 -7.04 6.49
CA SER A 280 2.57 -6.93 7.69
C SER A 280 2.12 -8.31 8.17
N LEU A 281 1.65 -9.17 7.27
CA LEU A 281 1.22 -10.52 7.60
C LEU A 281 2.34 -11.35 8.24
N VAL A 282 3.52 -11.40 7.60
CA VAL A 282 4.65 -12.20 8.09
C VAL A 282 5.17 -11.69 9.44
N ASN A 283 5.22 -10.36 9.65
CA ASN A 283 5.59 -9.80 10.95
C ASN A 283 4.56 -10.15 12.03
N ALA A 284 3.25 -10.02 11.75
CA ALA A 284 2.20 -10.34 12.70
C ALA A 284 2.25 -11.80 13.13
N LEU A 285 2.46 -12.70 12.20
CA LEU A 285 2.59 -14.13 12.46
C LEU A 285 3.89 -14.49 13.19
N SER A 286 4.99 -13.80 12.89
CA SER A 286 6.26 -13.95 13.59
C SER A 286 6.17 -13.51 15.06
N ASP A 287 5.60 -12.33 15.30
CA ASP A 287 5.46 -11.73 16.62
C ASP A 287 4.28 -12.30 17.42
N SER A 288 3.34 -12.99 16.75
CA SER A 288 2.04 -13.39 17.29
C SER A 288 1.24 -12.18 17.83
N LYS A 289 1.26 -11.05 17.11
CA LYS A 289 0.61 -9.79 17.50
C LYS A 289 0.09 -9.02 16.29
N LEU A 290 -1.09 -8.42 16.45
CA LEU A 290 -1.65 -7.51 15.45
C LEU A 290 -1.18 -6.07 15.71
N ARG A 291 -0.40 -5.50 14.78
CA ARG A 291 0.19 -4.15 14.88
C ARG A 291 0.23 -3.46 13.53
N ASN A 292 0.54 -2.15 13.52
CA ASN A 292 0.72 -1.37 12.31
C ASN A 292 2.17 -1.50 11.77
N TYR A 293 2.49 -2.62 11.16
CA TYR A 293 3.83 -2.90 10.63
C TYR A 293 4.15 -2.10 9.38
N TRP A 294 3.19 -1.94 8.46
CA TRP A 294 3.37 -1.22 7.20
C TRP A 294 3.73 0.26 7.44
N ALA A 295 2.98 0.94 8.30
CA ALA A 295 3.26 2.34 8.63
C ALA A 295 4.62 2.51 9.33
N ALA A 296 4.99 1.58 10.22
CA ALA A 296 6.28 1.58 10.92
C ALA A 296 7.48 1.33 9.98
N SER A 297 7.24 0.74 8.80
CA SER A 297 8.29 0.43 7.84
C SER A 297 8.77 1.61 6.98
N GLY A 298 8.28 2.84 7.23
CA GLY A 298 8.57 4.02 6.41
C GLY A 298 7.78 4.08 5.09
N ALA A 299 6.81 3.18 4.87
CA ALA A 299 5.96 3.19 3.68
C ALA A 299 5.17 4.51 3.53
N THR A 300 4.91 5.19 4.65
CA THR A 300 4.15 6.44 4.74
C THR A 300 4.98 7.71 4.48
N SER A 301 6.29 7.60 4.26
CA SER A 301 7.20 8.76 4.20
C SER A 301 6.95 9.72 3.03
N LEU A 302 6.31 9.26 1.97
CA LEU A 302 6.01 10.08 0.79
C LEU A 302 4.74 10.91 0.93
N LEU A 303 3.76 10.43 1.67
CA LEU A 303 2.44 11.07 1.76
C LEU A 303 2.50 12.54 2.22
N PRO A 304 3.30 12.94 3.24
CA PRO A 304 3.39 14.34 3.65
C PRO A 304 3.82 15.29 2.53
N LYS A 305 4.66 14.84 1.60
CA LYS A 305 5.11 15.66 0.44
C LYS A 305 3.98 15.97 -0.55
N PHE A 306 2.94 15.15 -0.55
CA PHE A 306 1.79 15.25 -1.44
C PHE A 306 0.55 15.81 -0.75
N VAL A 307 0.43 15.70 0.59
CA VAL A 307 -0.73 16.17 1.38
C VAL A 307 -0.98 17.66 1.25
N ASP A 308 0.04 18.50 1.10
CA ASP A 308 -0.12 19.96 0.96
C ASP A 308 -0.87 20.38 -0.33
N ASN A 309 -0.90 19.50 -1.35
CA ASN A 309 -1.62 19.73 -2.60
C ASN A 309 -2.93 18.93 -2.69
N ILE A 310 -3.16 18.02 -1.75
CA ILE A 310 -4.40 17.27 -1.69
C ILE A 310 -5.46 18.25 -1.16
N GLU A 311 -6.38 18.69 -2.00
CA GLU A 311 -7.74 18.96 -1.57
C GLU A 311 -8.25 17.63 -0.99
N ILE A 312 -7.99 17.42 0.29
CA ILE A 312 -8.42 16.24 1.00
C ILE A 312 -9.94 16.27 1.00
N ARG A 313 -10.56 15.70 0.00
CA ARG A 313 -11.95 15.30 -0.01
C ARG A 313 -12.07 14.14 0.97
N LEU A 314 -11.90 14.44 2.26
CA LEU A 314 -11.94 13.47 3.38
C LEU A 314 -13.24 12.66 3.40
N LYS A 315 -14.26 13.11 2.67
CA LYS A 315 -15.57 12.48 2.59
C LYS A 315 -15.60 11.06 2.04
N ASN A 316 -14.64 10.63 1.22
CA ASN A 316 -14.84 9.46 0.38
C ASN A 316 -13.60 8.61 0.08
N PHE A 317 -12.64 8.48 1.01
CA PHE A 317 -11.57 7.47 0.82
C PHE A 317 -12.09 6.02 0.73
N GLU A 318 -13.35 5.80 1.07
CA GLU A 318 -14.00 4.48 0.93
C GLU A 318 -14.68 4.30 -0.43
N ASN A 319 -14.85 5.36 -1.21
CA ASN A 319 -15.52 5.31 -2.50
C ASN A 319 -15.00 6.45 -3.38
N CYS A 320 -13.77 6.33 -3.88
CA CYS A 320 -13.12 7.31 -4.74
C CYS A 320 -13.23 6.86 -6.20
N PRO A 321 -14.10 7.46 -7.01
CA PRO A 321 -14.14 7.16 -8.44
C PRO A 321 -12.92 7.77 -9.14
N ILE A 322 -12.31 7.00 -10.03
CA ILE A 322 -11.22 7.44 -10.91
C ILE A 322 -11.41 6.80 -12.30
N ASP A 323 -11.20 7.57 -13.34
CA ASP A 323 -11.23 7.09 -14.71
C ASP A 323 -10.10 6.08 -14.99
N SER A 324 -10.41 5.04 -15.78
CA SER A 324 -9.45 3.97 -16.09
C SER A 324 -8.20 4.49 -16.80
N ASP A 325 -8.35 5.40 -17.75
CA ASP A 325 -7.21 5.98 -18.45
C ASP A 325 -6.30 6.74 -17.48
N THR A 326 -6.90 7.45 -16.51
CA THR A 326 -6.15 8.14 -15.47
C THR A 326 -5.40 7.16 -14.57
N LEU A 327 -6.06 6.09 -14.12
CA LEU A 327 -5.44 5.13 -13.21
C LEU A 327 -4.31 4.33 -13.87
N GLU A 328 -4.52 3.88 -15.10
CA GLU A 328 -3.63 2.94 -15.78
C GLU A 328 -2.50 3.63 -16.55
N THR A 329 -2.76 4.84 -17.09
CA THR A 329 -1.84 5.50 -18.01
C THR A 329 -1.21 6.78 -17.48
N SER A 330 -1.88 7.51 -16.56
CA SER A 330 -1.41 8.82 -16.14
C SER A 330 -0.15 8.79 -15.27
N ASP A 331 0.56 9.90 -15.33
CA ASP A 331 1.68 10.21 -14.47
C ASP A 331 1.20 10.59 -13.06
N VAL A 332 1.91 10.15 -12.06
CA VAL A 332 1.64 10.51 -10.66
C VAL A 332 1.59 12.02 -10.43
N THR A 333 2.24 12.81 -11.29
CA THR A 333 2.29 14.27 -11.20
C THR A 333 1.06 14.97 -11.76
N GLY A 334 0.31 14.32 -12.65
CA GLY A 334 -0.88 14.83 -13.32
C GLY A 334 -2.19 14.14 -12.92
N GLY A 335 -2.13 12.95 -12.32
CA GLY A 335 -3.31 12.10 -12.06
C GLY A 335 -4.07 12.39 -10.76
N GLY A 336 -3.72 13.43 -10.02
CA GLY A 336 -4.41 13.80 -8.78
C GLY A 336 -4.00 12.98 -7.55
N ALA A 337 -4.71 13.25 -6.44
CA ALA A 337 -4.42 12.63 -5.15
C ALA A 337 -4.78 11.14 -5.13
N GLU A 338 -5.86 10.77 -5.77
CA GLU A 338 -6.39 9.41 -5.81
C GLU A 338 -5.39 8.45 -6.48
N LEU A 339 -4.78 8.87 -7.59
CA LEU A 339 -3.75 8.10 -8.28
C LEU A 339 -2.53 7.88 -7.38
N PHE A 340 -2.05 8.95 -6.72
CA PHE A 340 -0.93 8.83 -5.79
C PHE A 340 -1.24 7.91 -4.62
N LEU A 341 -2.42 8.04 -4.02
CA LEU A 341 -2.86 7.20 -2.89
C LEU A 341 -2.99 5.72 -3.30
N TYR A 342 -3.47 5.44 -4.52
CA TYR A 342 -3.51 4.08 -5.06
C TYR A 342 -2.10 3.51 -5.27
N GLN A 343 -1.24 4.21 -5.99
CA GLN A 343 0.12 3.75 -6.28
C GLN A 343 0.96 3.56 -5.03
N SER A 344 0.80 4.43 -4.03
CA SER A 344 1.49 4.31 -2.74
C SER A 344 0.87 3.30 -1.77
N GLY A 345 -0.29 2.72 -2.10
CA GLY A 345 -0.93 1.65 -1.34
C GLY A 345 -1.87 2.08 -0.23
N TYR A 346 -2.28 3.35 -0.20
CA TYR A 346 -3.34 3.82 0.70
C TYR A 346 -4.74 3.48 0.20
N LEU A 347 -4.91 3.41 -1.12
CA LEU A 347 -6.14 2.97 -1.75
C LEU A 347 -5.89 1.72 -2.59
N THR A 348 -6.95 0.99 -2.86
CA THR A 348 -6.98 -0.20 -3.70
C THR A 348 -8.26 -0.23 -4.52
N ILE A 349 -8.31 -1.05 -5.56
CA ILE A 349 -9.52 -1.26 -6.36
C ILE A 349 -10.58 -1.95 -5.50
N LYS A 350 -11.79 -1.38 -5.43
CA LYS A 350 -12.96 -1.97 -4.77
C LYS A 350 -14.06 -2.34 -5.75
N GLY A 351 -14.00 -1.81 -6.96
CA GLY A 351 -14.96 -2.10 -8.02
C GLY A 351 -14.57 -1.43 -9.32
N TYR A 352 -15.27 -1.81 -10.39
CA TYR A 352 -15.13 -1.24 -11.72
C TYR A 352 -16.48 -1.25 -12.43
N THR A 353 -16.84 -0.15 -13.08
CA THR A 353 -18.07 -0.03 -13.86
C THR A 353 -17.87 1.01 -14.97
N ASP A 354 -18.12 0.61 -16.21
CA ASP A 354 -18.16 1.49 -17.38
C ASP A 354 -16.93 2.43 -17.53
N GLY A 355 -15.72 1.89 -17.36
CA GLY A 355 -14.49 2.68 -17.50
C GLY A 355 -14.09 3.46 -16.22
N ILE A 356 -14.81 3.27 -15.11
CA ILE A 356 -14.54 3.95 -13.84
C ILE A 356 -14.17 2.93 -12.78
N TYR A 357 -12.97 3.06 -12.23
CA TYR A 357 -12.58 2.36 -11.02
C TYR A 357 -13.14 3.03 -9.78
N ILE A 358 -13.59 2.23 -8.84
CA ILE A 358 -13.94 2.68 -7.50
C ILE A 358 -12.80 2.26 -6.56
N LEU A 359 -12.10 3.24 -6.01
CA LEU A 359 -11.02 3.00 -5.06
C LEU A 359 -11.52 3.14 -3.64
N GLY A 360 -10.90 2.37 -2.72
CA GLY A 360 -11.19 2.46 -1.30
C GLY A 360 -10.00 2.01 -0.45
N ILE A 361 -10.05 2.27 0.86
CA ILE A 361 -9.00 1.85 1.79
C ILE A 361 -8.98 0.31 1.87
N PRO A 362 -7.80 -0.35 1.73
CA PRO A 362 -7.74 -1.80 1.71
C PRO A 362 -8.14 -2.44 3.05
N ASN A 363 -7.61 -1.95 4.17
CA ASN A 363 -7.74 -2.60 5.47
C ASN A 363 -7.56 -1.64 6.65
N TYR A 364 -7.66 -2.21 7.86
CA TYR A 364 -7.59 -1.47 9.11
C TYR A 364 -6.22 -0.82 9.37
N GLU A 365 -5.11 -1.51 9.06
CA GLU A 365 -3.75 -1.00 9.24
C GLU A 365 -3.53 0.28 8.42
N VAL A 366 -3.90 0.24 7.15
CA VAL A 366 -3.75 1.37 6.21
C VAL A 366 -4.69 2.51 6.58
N ARG A 367 -5.92 2.21 6.97
CA ARG A 367 -6.89 3.19 7.48
C ARG A 367 -6.27 4.00 8.60
N LYS A 368 -5.78 3.33 9.62
CA LYS A 368 -5.16 3.97 10.78
C LYS A 368 -3.92 4.79 10.40
N ALA A 369 -3.10 4.29 9.45
CA ALA A 369 -1.92 5.00 8.97
C ALA A 369 -2.30 6.29 8.23
N LEU A 370 -3.28 6.22 7.32
CA LEU A 370 -3.75 7.38 6.54
C LEU A 370 -4.30 8.48 7.45
N TYR A 371 -5.25 8.14 8.30
CA TYR A 371 -5.89 9.14 9.15
C TYR A 371 -4.97 9.72 10.22
N LYS A 372 -3.94 9.00 10.68
CA LYS A 372 -2.89 9.56 11.54
C LYS A 372 -2.10 10.69 10.86
N ILE A 373 -1.97 10.66 9.55
CA ILE A 373 -1.28 11.72 8.79
C ILE A 373 -2.25 12.88 8.49
N VAL A 374 -3.51 12.55 8.22
CA VAL A 374 -4.54 13.54 7.85
C VAL A 374 -4.98 14.37 9.05
N LEU A 375 -5.16 13.78 10.22
CA LEU A 375 -5.70 14.48 11.39
C LEU A 375 -4.85 15.68 11.85
N PRO A 376 -3.50 15.61 11.93
CA PRO A 376 -2.69 16.78 12.27
C PRO A 376 -2.83 17.95 11.29
N ALA A 377 -3.13 17.66 10.02
CA ALA A 377 -3.39 18.72 9.03
C ALA A 377 -4.73 19.46 9.26
N LEU A 378 -5.62 18.88 10.05
CA LEU A 378 -6.90 19.48 10.45
C LEU A 378 -6.85 20.18 11.80
N THR A 379 -5.87 19.91 12.66
CA THR A 379 -5.76 20.41 14.03
C THR A 379 -4.60 21.41 14.18
N LEU A 380 -4.65 22.25 15.25
CA LEU A 380 -3.59 23.20 15.59
C LEU A 380 -2.53 22.63 16.55
N LYS A 381 -2.76 21.42 17.08
CA LYS A 381 -1.89 20.81 18.11
C LYS A 381 -0.67 20.12 17.50
N THR A 382 0.39 20.04 18.32
CA THR A 382 1.56 19.20 18.04
C THR A 382 1.19 17.73 18.10
N ASN A 383 1.89 16.89 17.33
CA ASN A 383 1.64 15.45 17.22
C ASN A 383 1.55 14.73 18.58
N ASP A 384 2.42 15.06 19.55
CA ASP A 384 2.50 14.32 20.82
C ASP A 384 1.26 14.50 21.71
N GLN A 385 0.69 15.71 21.78
CA GLN A 385 -0.52 15.99 22.56
C GLN A 385 -1.76 15.34 21.93
N VAL A 386 -1.84 15.35 20.60
CA VAL A 386 -2.93 14.71 19.86
C VAL A 386 -2.87 13.19 20.04
N ILE A 387 -1.70 12.56 19.97
CA ILE A 387 -1.51 11.11 20.13
C ILE A 387 -1.94 10.64 21.53
N SER A 388 -1.59 11.37 22.59
CA SER A 388 -1.99 11.02 23.95
C SER A 388 -3.52 11.04 24.12
N THR A 389 -4.18 12.12 23.67
CA THR A 389 -5.64 12.27 23.76
C THR A 389 -6.37 11.23 22.91
N GLN A 390 -5.85 10.90 21.71
CA GLN A 390 -6.36 9.83 20.84
C GLN A 390 -6.32 8.46 21.52
N SER A 391 -5.19 8.14 22.17
CA SER A 391 -5.01 6.86 22.86
C SER A 391 -5.99 6.73 24.03
N MET A 392 -6.19 7.80 24.79
CA MET A 392 -7.17 7.84 25.87
C MET A 392 -8.61 7.73 25.37
N LEU A 393 -8.95 8.37 24.23
CA LEU A 393 -10.26 8.24 23.59
C LEU A 393 -10.55 6.78 23.21
N LEU A 394 -9.64 6.14 22.48
CA LEU A 394 -9.81 4.73 22.08
C LEU A 394 -9.96 3.81 23.30
N TYR A 395 -9.10 3.95 24.30
CA TYR A 395 -9.15 3.15 25.52
C TYR A 395 -10.51 3.27 26.21
N ASN A 396 -11.02 4.49 26.42
CA ASN A 396 -12.30 4.70 27.07
C ASN A 396 -13.50 4.23 26.23
N LEU A 397 -13.43 4.34 24.88
CA LEU A 397 -14.44 3.77 24.00
C LEU A 397 -14.46 2.24 24.06
N GLN A 398 -13.31 1.58 24.12
CA GLN A 398 -13.26 0.11 24.24
C GLN A 398 -13.83 -0.39 25.58
N LEU A 399 -13.69 0.37 26.64
CA LEU A 399 -14.25 0.07 27.97
C LEU A 399 -15.72 0.51 28.12
N GLY A 400 -16.27 1.31 27.21
CA GLY A 400 -17.60 1.90 27.35
C GLY A 400 -17.68 3.00 28.41
N ASN A 401 -16.53 3.62 28.77
CA ASN A 401 -16.46 4.73 29.69
C ASN A 401 -16.76 6.04 28.95
N LEU A 402 -18.04 6.32 28.73
CA LEU A 402 -18.52 7.42 27.92
C LEU A 402 -18.10 8.82 28.46
N PRO A 403 -18.19 9.13 29.78
CA PRO A 403 -17.81 10.44 30.27
C PRO A 403 -16.37 10.84 29.90
N GLU A 404 -15.40 9.95 30.10
CA GLU A 404 -14.01 10.23 29.75
C GLU A 404 -13.75 10.16 28.24
N ALA A 405 -14.45 9.28 27.51
CA ALA A 405 -14.37 9.26 26.04
C ALA A 405 -14.87 10.59 25.45
N MET A 406 -16.03 11.09 25.89
CA MET A 406 -16.59 12.35 25.39
C MET A 406 -15.75 13.58 25.78
N LYS A 407 -15.11 13.56 26.93
CA LYS A 407 -14.14 14.61 27.34
C LYS A 407 -12.93 14.65 26.39
N CYS A 408 -12.38 13.50 26.04
CA CYS A 408 -11.30 13.39 25.04
C CYS A 408 -11.77 13.86 23.66
N LEU A 409 -12.96 13.41 23.23
CA LEU A 409 -13.55 13.79 21.94
C LEU A 409 -13.78 15.31 21.86
N LYS A 410 -14.36 15.91 22.90
CA LYS A 410 -14.57 17.37 23.02
C LYS A 410 -13.25 18.13 22.86
N ALA A 411 -12.17 17.66 23.51
CA ALA A 411 -10.85 18.28 23.40
C ALA A 411 -10.29 18.19 21.96
N LEU A 412 -10.46 17.04 21.28
CA LEU A 412 -9.98 16.87 19.91
C LEU A 412 -10.77 17.71 18.89
N VAL A 413 -12.10 17.80 19.06
CA VAL A 413 -12.96 18.61 18.17
C VAL A 413 -12.68 20.10 18.34
N ALA A 414 -12.48 20.56 19.58
CA ALA A 414 -12.18 21.98 19.88
C ALA A 414 -10.84 22.46 19.28
N ASP A 415 -9.94 21.55 18.95
CA ASP A 415 -8.63 21.89 18.35
C ASP A 415 -8.68 22.12 16.83
N VAL A 416 -9.81 21.88 16.18
CA VAL A 416 -9.96 22.14 14.75
C VAL A 416 -10.25 23.62 14.53
N PRO A 417 -9.36 24.38 13.81
CA PRO A 417 -9.51 25.81 13.67
C PRO A 417 -10.81 26.18 12.96
N TYR A 418 -11.52 27.15 13.49
CA TYR A 418 -12.67 27.79 12.83
C TYR A 418 -12.31 28.37 11.46
N SER A 419 -11.11 28.95 11.33
CA SER A 419 -10.60 29.62 10.13
C SER A 419 -10.02 28.67 9.09
N ASN A 420 -10.17 27.36 9.23
CA ASN A 420 -9.68 26.41 8.24
C ASN A 420 -10.43 26.61 6.91
N LYS A 421 -9.76 27.24 5.94
CA LYS A 421 -10.34 27.58 4.62
C LYS A 421 -10.94 26.39 3.88
N LYS A 422 -10.43 25.18 4.11
CA LYS A 422 -10.91 23.95 3.47
C LYS A 422 -12.26 23.49 4.03
N LEU A 423 -12.55 23.83 5.28
CA LEU A 423 -13.80 23.49 5.98
C LEU A 423 -14.83 24.63 5.92
N ALA A 424 -14.41 25.84 5.61
CA ALA A 424 -15.26 27.04 5.68
C ALA A 424 -16.41 27.06 4.65
N SER A 425 -16.26 26.32 3.54
CA SER A 425 -17.29 26.23 2.49
C SER A 425 -18.31 25.10 2.71
N MET A 426 -18.13 24.30 3.76
CA MET A 426 -19.01 23.16 4.06
C MET A 426 -20.14 23.57 4.98
N ASP A 427 -21.30 22.90 4.85
CA ASP A 427 -22.34 22.95 5.86
C ASP A 427 -21.80 22.52 7.24
N MET A 428 -22.29 23.14 8.31
CA MET A 428 -21.72 22.94 9.66
C MET A 428 -21.89 21.49 10.15
N GLU A 429 -23.02 20.86 9.86
CA GLU A 429 -23.26 19.46 10.24
C GLU A 429 -22.35 18.50 9.47
N GLU A 430 -22.19 18.75 8.18
CA GLU A 430 -21.27 18.02 7.32
C GLU A 430 -19.80 18.17 7.76
N ARG A 431 -19.41 19.39 8.16
CA ARG A 431 -18.09 19.69 8.73
C ARG A 431 -17.82 18.89 10.00
N TYR A 432 -18.79 18.82 10.93
CA TYR A 432 -18.62 18.02 12.14
C TYR A 432 -18.59 16.52 11.85
N ARG A 433 -19.42 16.00 10.94
CA ARG A 433 -19.35 14.60 10.51
C ARG A 433 -17.96 14.25 10.00
N LEU A 434 -17.37 15.11 9.18
CA LEU A 434 -16.03 14.94 8.66
C LEU A 434 -14.96 14.92 9.77
N ILE A 435 -15.02 15.89 10.70
CA ILE A 435 -14.08 15.98 11.82
C ILE A 435 -14.17 14.73 12.70
N LEU A 436 -15.38 14.34 13.11
CA LEU A 436 -15.62 13.19 13.97
C LEU A 436 -15.19 11.88 13.30
N SER A 437 -15.57 11.67 12.04
CA SER A 437 -15.15 10.48 11.29
C SER A 437 -13.63 10.39 11.15
N THR A 438 -12.96 11.51 10.91
CA THR A 438 -11.50 11.58 10.85
C THR A 438 -10.86 11.20 12.18
N ILE A 439 -11.38 11.73 13.30
CA ILE A 439 -10.89 11.41 14.64
C ILE A 439 -11.05 9.92 14.93
N PHE A 440 -12.24 9.36 14.73
CA PHE A 440 -12.50 7.94 15.01
C PHE A 440 -11.69 7.00 14.12
N ASN A 441 -11.54 7.31 12.83
CA ASN A 441 -10.65 6.54 11.93
C ASN A 441 -9.17 6.64 12.36
N ALA A 442 -8.69 7.83 12.77
CA ALA A 442 -7.31 8.04 13.21
C ALA A 442 -6.95 7.23 14.46
N ILE A 443 -7.90 7.06 15.39
CA ILE A 443 -7.70 6.18 16.57
C ILE A 443 -7.86 4.70 16.24
N GLY A 444 -8.35 4.39 15.04
CA GLY A 444 -8.45 3.03 14.52
C GLY A 444 -9.80 2.37 14.74
N CYS A 445 -10.88 3.12 14.90
CA CYS A 445 -12.24 2.58 14.79
C CYS A 445 -12.62 2.38 13.32
N ARG A 446 -13.47 1.41 13.05
CA ARG A 446 -14.18 1.37 11.76
C ARG A 446 -15.33 2.36 11.83
N VAL A 447 -15.43 3.23 10.84
CA VAL A 447 -16.46 4.28 10.80
C VAL A 447 -17.25 4.18 9.51
N GLU A 448 -18.57 4.17 9.63
CA GLU A 448 -19.48 4.27 8.50
C GLU A 448 -20.34 5.53 8.70
N VAL A 449 -20.25 6.46 7.75
CA VAL A 449 -20.98 7.73 7.78
C VAL A 449 -22.21 7.63 6.88
N GLU A 450 -23.31 8.25 7.33
CA GLU A 450 -24.59 8.27 6.59
C GLU A 450 -25.13 6.86 6.21
N LYS A 451 -25.04 5.91 7.16
CA LYS A 451 -25.48 4.55 6.95
C LYS A 451 -26.97 4.46 6.71
N MET A 452 -27.35 3.98 5.51
CA MET A 452 -28.75 3.71 5.19
C MET A 452 -29.25 2.45 5.87
N ILE A 453 -30.39 2.54 6.53
CA ILE A 453 -31.12 1.41 7.13
C ILE A 453 -32.59 1.48 6.74
N ALA A 454 -33.36 0.43 7.02
CA ALA A 454 -34.76 0.36 6.62
C ALA A 454 -35.66 1.50 7.19
N THR A 455 -35.29 2.05 8.37
CA THR A 455 -36.06 3.10 9.05
C THR A 455 -35.50 4.51 8.82
N GLY A 456 -34.39 4.66 8.10
CA GLY A 456 -33.80 5.96 7.81
C GLY A 456 -32.29 5.91 7.56
N ARG A 457 -31.60 7.00 7.90
CA ARG A 457 -30.16 7.17 7.75
C ARG A 457 -29.55 7.52 9.10
N ILE A 458 -28.57 6.75 9.53
CA ILE A 458 -27.78 6.97 10.72
C ILE A 458 -26.64 7.91 10.36
N ASP A 459 -26.39 8.97 11.12
CA ASP A 459 -25.30 9.91 10.81
C ASP A 459 -23.92 9.27 10.87
N MET A 460 -23.67 8.41 11.88
CA MET A 460 -22.38 7.73 12.00
C MET A 460 -22.50 6.44 12.83
N VAL A 461 -21.86 5.37 12.36
CA VAL A 461 -21.62 4.14 13.12
C VAL A 461 -20.12 4.02 13.37
N VAL A 462 -19.73 3.84 14.64
CA VAL A 462 -18.32 3.70 15.06
C VAL A 462 -18.16 2.35 15.73
N GLU A 463 -17.35 1.50 15.13
CA GLU A 463 -17.12 0.15 15.63
C GLU A 463 -15.76 0.04 16.30
N THR A 464 -15.76 -0.37 17.56
CA THR A 464 -14.56 -0.82 18.27
C THR A 464 -14.54 -2.36 18.32
N ILE A 465 -13.50 -2.94 18.93
CA ILE A 465 -13.39 -4.39 19.10
C ILE A 465 -14.57 -4.94 19.94
N HIS A 466 -15.04 -4.18 20.94
CA HIS A 466 -16.02 -4.66 21.92
C HIS A 466 -17.39 -4.00 21.84
N ILE A 467 -17.48 -2.81 21.25
CA ILE A 467 -18.69 -1.99 21.30
C ILE A 467 -18.96 -1.37 19.92
N ILE A 468 -20.21 -1.35 19.52
CA ILE A 468 -20.72 -0.60 18.36
C ILE A 468 -21.41 0.64 18.88
N TYR A 469 -20.95 1.80 18.47
CA TYR A 469 -21.58 3.10 18.77
C TYR A 469 -22.39 3.57 17.57
N VAL A 470 -23.65 3.89 17.81
CA VAL A 470 -24.58 4.46 16.81
C VAL A 470 -24.80 5.91 17.17
N LEU A 471 -24.32 6.85 16.37
CA LEU A 471 -24.30 8.27 16.65
C LEU A 471 -25.34 9.01 15.81
N GLU A 472 -26.09 9.88 16.45
CA GLU A 472 -26.93 10.90 15.81
C GLU A 472 -26.43 12.28 16.21
N LEU A 473 -26.19 13.15 15.24
CA LEU A 473 -25.60 14.47 15.40
C LEU A 473 -26.65 15.55 15.14
N LYS A 474 -26.78 16.52 16.03
CA LYS A 474 -27.63 17.69 15.84
C LYS A 474 -26.92 18.97 16.25
N LEU A 475 -27.12 20.01 15.47
CA LEU A 475 -26.69 21.35 15.86
C LEU A 475 -27.61 21.93 16.95
N SER A 476 -27.06 22.80 17.81
CA SER A 476 -27.82 23.44 18.88
C SER A 476 -29.05 24.19 18.33
N ASN A 477 -28.91 24.86 17.17
CA ASN A 477 -30.02 25.55 16.50
C ASN A 477 -31.03 24.64 15.80
N ASN A 478 -30.74 23.32 15.67
CA ASN A 478 -31.59 22.31 15.02
C ASN A 478 -32.12 21.29 16.04
N GLY A 479 -32.54 21.75 17.21
CA GLY A 479 -33.16 20.98 18.29
C GLY A 479 -32.18 20.22 19.19
N GLY A 480 -30.88 20.28 18.94
CA GLY A 480 -29.80 19.80 19.83
C GLY A 480 -29.97 18.38 20.34
N ILE A 481 -29.59 18.16 21.59
CA ILE A 481 -29.56 16.83 22.22
C ILE A 481 -30.95 16.16 22.28
N HIS A 482 -32.01 16.97 22.41
CA HIS A 482 -33.38 16.46 22.51
C HIS A 482 -33.84 15.85 21.18
N ALA A 483 -33.64 16.58 20.08
CA ALA A 483 -34.00 16.11 18.75
C ALA A 483 -33.18 14.87 18.36
N ALA A 484 -31.88 14.83 18.66
CA ALA A 484 -31.03 13.68 18.42
C ALA A 484 -31.52 12.43 19.20
N THR A 485 -31.82 12.59 20.48
CA THR A 485 -32.35 11.49 21.32
C THR A 485 -33.67 10.96 20.79
N GLN A 486 -34.63 11.84 20.46
CA GLN A 486 -35.92 11.45 19.90
C GLN A 486 -35.76 10.70 18.56
N GLN A 487 -34.88 11.16 17.69
CA GLN A 487 -34.64 10.52 16.38
C GLN A 487 -34.10 9.10 16.52
N ILE A 488 -33.12 8.89 17.41
CA ILE A 488 -32.56 7.54 17.70
C ILE A 488 -33.68 6.60 18.15
N GLN A 489 -34.51 7.02 19.11
CA GLN A 489 -35.57 6.21 19.67
C GLN A 489 -36.69 5.91 18.64
N TYR A 490 -37.15 6.94 17.92
CA TYR A 490 -38.21 6.81 16.92
C TYR A 490 -37.80 5.92 15.73
N LYS A 491 -36.55 6.08 15.27
CA LYS A 491 -36.00 5.32 14.13
C LYS A 491 -35.41 3.99 14.52
N GLN A 492 -35.28 3.68 15.81
CA GLN A 492 -34.73 2.42 16.34
C GLN A 492 -33.34 2.09 15.73
N TYR A 493 -32.45 3.05 15.70
CA TYR A 493 -31.15 2.96 15.03
C TYR A 493 -30.23 1.84 15.53
N ALA A 494 -30.45 1.32 16.74
CA ALA A 494 -29.69 0.18 17.29
C ALA A 494 -30.18 -1.19 16.76
N GLU A 495 -31.40 -1.29 16.20
CA GLU A 495 -32.01 -2.57 15.80
C GLU A 495 -31.15 -3.39 14.81
N PRO A 496 -30.57 -2.79 13.74
CA PRO A 496 -29.79 -3.55 12.78
C PRO A 496 -28.54 -4.26 13.38
N PHE A 497 -28.10 -3.81 14.55
CA PHE A 497 -26.89 -4.31 15.21
C PHE A 497 -27.17 -5.30 16.34
N LYS A 498 -28.43 -5.59 16.68
CA LYS A 498 -28.79 -6.52 17.77
C LYS A 498 -28.33 -7.96 17.54
N ALA A 499 -28.11 -8.38 16.31
CA ALA A 499 -27.56 -9.68 15.98
C ALA A 499 -26.02 -9.78 16.20
N ASP A 500 -25.34 -8.66 16.37
CA ASP A 500 -23.91 -8.63 16.68
C ASP A 500 -23.69 -9.02 18.15
N LYS A 501 -22.62 -9.76 18.42
CA LYS A 501 -22.28 -10.19 19.79
C LYS A 501 -21.75 -9.06 20.66
N ARG A 502 -21.34 -7.95 20.05
CA ARG A 502 -20.81 -6.77 20.75
C ARG A 502 -21.94 -5.97 21.39
N ARG A 503 -21.61 -5.24 22.45
CA ARG A 503 -22.53 -4.25 23.04
C ARG A 503 -22.83 -3.15 22.04
N VAL A 504 -24.09 -2.77 21.88
CA VAL A 504 -24.51 -1.64 21.04
C VAL A 504 -24.88 -0.48 21.96
N VAL A 505 -24.34 0.70 21.67
CA VAL A 505 -24.56 1.92 22.42
C VAL A 505 -25.03 3.01 21.47
N ALA A 506 -26.21 3.55 21.69
CA ALA A 506 -26.74 4.65 20.91
C ALA A 506 -26.41 5.99 21.60
N LEU A 507 -25.81 6.92 20.87
CA LEU A 507 -25.34 8.23 21.37
C LEU A 507 -25.96 9.37 20.59
N ALA A 508 -26.70 10.23 21.30
CA ALA A 508 -27.07 11.55 20.83
C ALA A 508 -25.95 12.54 21.13
N ILE A 509 -25.55 13.34 20.14
CA ILE A 509 -24.48 14.34 20.27
C ILE A 509 -24.99 15.69 19.78
N GLU A 510 -24.88 16.69 20.64
CA GLU A 510 -25.16 18.09 20.31
C GLU A 510 -23.86 18.83 19.96
N LEU A 511 -23.88 19.55 18.85
CA LEU A 511 -22.75 20.28 18.29
C LEU A 511 -23.10 21.78 18.20
N ASP A 512 -22.12 22.61 18.47
CA ASP A 512 -22.26 24.06 18.42
C ASP A 512 -22.44 24.55 16.99
N ASP A 513 -23.45 25.40 16.76
CA ASP A 513 -23.78 25.94 15.43
C ASP A 513 -22.84 27.08 14.98
N GLN A 514 -21.97 27.58 15.88
CA GLN A 514 -20.93 28.56 15.60
C GLN A 514 -19.55 27.93 15.42
N GLY A 515 -19.46 26.59 15.44
CA GLY A 515 -18.21 25.87 15.22
C GLY A 515 -17.31 25.72 16.45
N LYS A 516 -17.81 25.92 17.67
CA LYS A 516 -17.04 25.83 18.93
C LYS A 516 -16.82 24.42 19.44
N GLY A 517 -17.43 23.43 18.80
CA GLY A 517 -17.21 22.01 19.09
C GLY A 517 -18.42 21.29 19.68
N LEU A 518 -18.15 20.24 20.48
CA LEU A 518 -19.16 19.41 21.12
C LEU A 518 -19.74 20.13 22.34
N VAL A 519 -21.07 20.32 22.38
CA VAL A 519 -21.81 20.98 23.45
C VAL A 519 -22.20 19.98 24.52
N ASP A 520 -23.02 18.98 24.14
CA ASP A 520 -23.58 17.97 25.05
C ASP A 520 -23.71 16.61 24.38
N TRP A 521 -23.92 15.56 25.18
CA TRP A 521 -24.12 14.21 24.71
C TRP A 521 -25.00 13.40 25.66
N LYS A 522 -25.68 12.36 25.14
CA LYS A 522 -26.53 11.50 25.94
C LYS A 522 -26.58 10.10 25.34
N GLU A 523 -26.53 9.06 26.20
CA GLU A 523 -26.89 7.69 25.81
C GLU A 523 -28.42 7.61 25.67
N ALA A 524 -28.93 7.12 24.50
CA ALA A 524 -30.33 7.21 24.11
C ALA A 524 -31.06 5.87 24.20
#